data_993998a418cbb5f2e2fba5634b07cd7e
#
_entry.id   993998a418cbb5f2e2fba5634b07cd7e
#
_cell.length_a   1.000
_cell.length_b   1.000
_cell.length_c   1.000
_cell.angle_alpha   90.00
_cell.angle_beta   90.00
_cell.angle_gamma   90.00
#
_symmetry.space_group_name_H-M   'P 1'
#
loop_
_entity.id
_entity.type
_entity.pdbx_description
1 polymer ?
#
loop_
_entity_poly.entity_id
_entity_poly.type
_entity_poly.pdbx_seq_one_letter_code
_entity_poly.pdbx_strand_id
1 'polypeptide(L)'
;DQIDRVVSMLRDIHPGAVFLLTTPPECHRRVRRKGKKKYYYTYVTNTKVEKVAETIRRYAVGKGLACWDLFSISGGRGSAKSWVKYQLSARDRIHFNIKGYELQGNLLYDAIIKGYNDYVGK
;
A
#
# COMPACT_ATOMS: atom_id res chain seq x y z
N ASP A 1 18.14 3.37 8.68
CA ASP A 1 16.94 2.97 7.93
C ASP A 1 16.49 4.14 7.04
N GLN A 2 16.12 3.83 5.77
CA GLN A 2 15.72 4.90 4.82
C GLN A 2 14.44 5.61 5.26
N ILE A 3 13.48 4.89 5.84
CA ILE A 3 12.23 5.47 6.33
C ILE A 3 12.53 6.45 7.48
N ASP A 4 13.37 6.03 8.42
CA ASP A 4 13.77 6.87 9.56
C ASP A 4 14.45 8.17 9.10
N ARG A 5 15.32 8.07 8.12
CA ARG A 5 15.98 9.24 7.54
C ARG A 5 14.99 10.25 6.93
N VAL A 6 14.00 9.76 6.17
CA VAL A 6 12.97 10.61 5.56
C VAL A 6 12.09 11.25 6.63
N VAL A 7 11.62 10.47 7.62
CA VAL A 7 10.80 10.99 8.70
C VAL A 7 11.55 12.03 9.53
N SER A 8 12.83 11.78 9.87
CA SER A 8 13.67 12.74 10.61
C SER A 8 13.85 14.04 9.83
N MET A 9 14.20 13.94 8.54
CA MET A 9 14.36 15.12 7.69
C MET A 9 13.07 15.96 7.60
N LEU A 10 11.92 15.32 7.50
CA LEU A 10 10.63 16.04 7.47
C LEU A 10 10.29 16.67 8.82
N ARG A 11 10.64 16.03 9.94
CA ARG A 11 10.49 16.63 11.28
C ARG A 11 11.39 17.82 11.52
N ASP A 12 12.60 17.80 10.99
CA ASP A 12 13.54 18.94 11.09
C ASP A 12 12.97 20.17 10.38
N ILE A 13 12.28 19.97 9.25
CA ILE A 13 11.64 21.05 8.48
C ILE A 13 10.31 21.48 9.14
N HIS A 14 9.52 20.53 9.65
CA HIS A 14 8.21 20.76 10.25
C HIS A 14 8.09 20.02 11.60
N PRO A 15 8.58 20.60 12.71
CA PRO A 15 8.60 19.91 14.02
C PRO A 15 7.22 19.49 14.54
N GLY A 16 6.16 20.21 14.14
CA GLY A 16 4.77 19.90 14.51
C GLY A 16 4.04 18.93 13.57
N ALA A 17 4.73 18.37 12.55
CA ALA A 17 4.08 17.46 11.62
C ALA A 17 3.69 16.12 12.25
N VAL A 18 2.46 15.69 11.95
CA VAL A 18 1.96 14.35 12.27
C VAL A 18 2.16 13.46 11.06
N PHE A 19 2.61 12.22 11.29
CA PHE A 19 2.89 11.26 10.24
C PHE A 19 1.90 10.11 10.27
N LEU A 20 1.25 9.88 9.13
CA LEU A 20 0.50 8.67 8.83
C LEU A 20 1.28 7.90 7.74
N LEU A 21 1.86 6.77 8.10
CA LEU A 21 2.49 5.88 7.13
C LEU A 21 1.44 4.98 6.47
N THR A 22 1.62 4.67 5.19
CA THR A 22 0.77 3.72 4.49
C THR A 22 1.60 2.58 3.93
N THR A 23 1.07 1.35 3.98
CA THR A 23 1.70 0.22 3.31
C THR A 23 1.25 0.15 1.85
N PRO A 24 2.09 -0.32 0.91
CA PRO A 24 1.65 -0.56 -0.46
C PRO A 24 0.70 -1.76 -0.52
N PRO A 25 -0.35 -1.73 -1.36
CA PRO A 25 -1.18 -2.89 -1.63
C PRO A 25 -0.42 -3.93 -2.45
N GLU A 26 -0.85 -5.20 -2.43
CA GLU A 26 -0.27 -6.20 -3.33
C GLU A 26 -0.50 -5.82 -4.79
N CYS A 27 0.49 -6.03 -5.62
CA CYS A 27 0.40 -5.78 -7.05
C CYS A 27 1.13 -6.86 -7.85
N HIS A 28 0.92 -6.85 -9.17
CA HIS A 28 1.70 -7.68 -10.07
C HIS A 28 2.96 -6.93 -10.53
N ARG A 29 3.91 -7.71 -11.07
CA ARG A 29 5.02 -7.18 -11.88
C ARG A 29 5.01 -7.81 -13.25
N ARG A 30 5.35 -7.03 -14.26
CA ARG A 30 5.49 -7.49 -15.64
C ARG A 30 6.83 -8.20 -15.81
N VAL A 31 6.80 -9.41 -16.36
CA VAL A 31 7.99 -10.21 -16.62
C VAL A 31 8.07 -10.56 -18.10
N ARG A 32 9.22 -10.29 -18.72
CA ARG A 32 9.52 -10.68 -20.08
C ARG A 32 9.82 -12.17 -20.12
N ARG A 33 9.19 -12.88 -21.02
CA ARG A 33 9.40 -14.31 -21.27
C ARG A 33 9.87 -14.54 -22.70
N LYS A 34 10.78 -15.50 -22.88
CA LYS A 34 11.24 -15.92 -24.22
C LYS A 34 10.30 -17.01 -24.73
N GLY A 35 9.64 -16.76 -25.84
CA GLY A 35 8.90 -17.77 -26.58
C GLY A 35 9.76 -18.40 -27.67
N LYS A 36 9.18 -19.33 -28.45
CA LYS A 36 9.89 -20.01 -29.54
C LYS A 36 10.38 -19.06 -30.65
N LYS A 37 9.54 -18.08 -31.03
CA LYS A 37 9.84 -17.13 -32.11
C LYS A 37 9.99 -15.68 -31.66
N LYS A 38 9.34 -15.28 -30.55
CA LYS A 38 9.33 -13.90 -30.05
C LYS A 38 9.24 -13.84 -28.54
N TYR A 39 9.60 -12.70 -27.97
CA TYR A 39 9.36 -12.43 -26.55
C TYR A 39 7.89 -12.07 -26.33
N TYR A 40 7.38 -12.43 -25.16
CA TYR A 40 6.07 -12.02 -24.66
C TYR A 40 6.17 -11.61 -23.19
N TYR A 41 5.13 -11.00 -22.66
CA TYR A 41 5.08 -10.55 -21.29
C TYR A 41 4.00 -11.29 -20.52
N THR A 42 4.31 -11.63 -19.27
CA THR A 42 3.36 -12.18 -18.31
C THR A 42 3.33 -11.30 -17.06
N TYR A 43 2.28 -11.43 -16.28
CA TYR A 43 2.17 -10.80 -14.99
C TYR A 43 2.31 -11.85 -13.89
N VAL A 44 3.15 -11.57 -12.91
CA VAL A 44 3.35 -12.40 -11.72
C VAL A 44 3.20 -11.54 -10.48
N THR A 45 2.79 -12.14 -9.37
CA THR A 45 2.71 -11.41 -8.08
C THR A 45 4.08 -10.85 -7.69
N ASN A 46 4.10 -9.61 -7.24
CA ASN A 46 5.30 -8.97 -6.72
C ASN A 46 5.49 -9.31 -5.23
N THR A 47 6.19 -10.37 -4.96
CA THR A 47 6.42 -10.87 -3.58
C THR A 47 7.23 -9.93 -2.69
N LYS A 48 7.88 -8.90 -3.25
CA LYS A 48 8.64 -7.91 -2.47
C LYS A 48 7.74 -6.93 -1.72
N VAL A 49 6.52 -6.72 -2.21
CA VAL A 49 5.56 -5.75 -1.63
C VAL A 49 5.19 -6.12 -0.20
N GLU A 50 4.97 -7.38 0.09
CA GLU A 50 4.66 -7.86 1.44
C GLU A 50 5.78 -7.52 2.45
N LYS A 51 7.04 -7.73 2.05
CA LYS A 51 8.21 -7.37 2.89
C LYS A 51 8.30 -5.87 3.15
N VAL A 52 7.99 -5.06 2.13
CA VAL A 52 7.94 -3.59 2.27
C VAL A 52 6.82 -3.20 3.24
N ALA A 53 5.63 -3.77 3.10
CA ALA A 53 4.51 -3.51 4.00
C ALA A 53 4.85 -3.88 5.45
N GLU A 54 5.45 -5.03 5.68
CA GLU A 54 5.90 -5.47 7.00
C GLU A 54 6.96 -4.52 7.59
N THR A 55 7.91 -4.05 6.78
CA THR A 55 8.95 -3.12 7.21
C THR A 55 8.33 -1.78 7.66
N ILE A 56 7.38 -1.24 6.88
CA ILE A 56 6.68 0.00 7.21
C ILE A 56 5.89 -0.16 8.51
N ARG A 57 5.14 -1.26 8.68
CA ARG A 57 4.38 -1.52 9.92
C ARG A 57 5.28 -1.59 11.15
N ARG A 58 6.36 -2.37 11.07
CA ARG A 58 7.31 -2.48 12.19
C ARG A 58 7.94 -1.14 12.55
N TYR A 59 8.30 -0.36 11.54
CA TYR A 59 8.85 0.98 11.77
C TYR A 59 7.82 1.89 12.46
N ALA A 60 6.59 1.93 11.95
CA ALA A 60 5.52 2.74 12.53
C ALA A 60 5.27 2.39 14.00
N VAL A 61 5.11 1.10 14.31
CA VAL A 61 4.93 0.62 15.68
C VAL A 61 6.12 0.98 16.56
N GLY A 62 7.35 0.75 16.11
CA GLY A 62 8.57 1.04 16.85
C GLY A 62 8.81 2.52 17.14
N LYS A 63 8.21 3.41 16.34
CA LYS A 63 8.31 4.87 16.47
C LYS A 63 7.04 5.53 17.02
N GLY A 64 6.01 4.75 17.36
CA GLY A 64 4.73 5.28 17.83
C GLY A 64 4.01 6.14 16.79
N LEU A 65 4.17 5.82 15.49
CA LEU A 65 3.55 6.53 14.39
C LEU A 65 2.25 5.83 13.95
N ALA A 66 1.29 6.62 13.46
CA ALA A 66 0.10 6.06 12.83
C ALA A 66 0.47 5.32 11.54
N CYS A 67 -0.19 4.19 11.29
CA CYS A 67 0.00 3.39 10.08
C CYS A 67 -1.34 2.91 9.55
N TRP A 68 -1.62 3.23 8.29
CA TRP A 68 -2.72 2.64 7.54
C TRP A 68 -2.21 1.45 6.73
N ASP A 69 -2.54 0.24 7.19
CA ASP A 69 -2.06 -0.98 6.55
C ASP A 69 -2.90 -1.36 5.33
N LEU A 70 -2.70 -0.64 4.23
CA LEU A 70 -3.40 -0.88 2.97
C LEU A 70 -3.14 -2.29 2.42
N PHE A 71 -1.97 -2.88 2.67
CA PHE A 71 -1.69 -4.26 2.27
C PHE A 71 -2.72 -5.24 2.83
N SER A 72 -2.93 -5.21 4.14
CA SER A 72 -3.87 -6.11 4.81
C SER A 72 -5.33 -5.76 4.49
N ILE A 73 -5.68 -4.47 4.50
CA ILE A 73 -7.04 -3.99 4.23
C ILE A 73 -7.48 -4.33 2.81
N SER A 74 -6.58 -4.29 1.82
CA SER A 74 -6.88 -4.67 0.44
C SER A 74 -6.96 -6.18 0.21
N GLY A 75 -6.75 -6.99 1.25
CA GLY A 75 -6.86 -8.46 1.21
C GLY A 75 -5.53 -9.20 1.34
N GLY A 76 -4.42 -8.51 1.54
CA GLY A 76 -3.11 -9.13 1.77
C GLY A 76 -2.59 -9.94 0.60
N ARG A 77 -1.91 -11.04 0.92
CA ARG A 77 -1.33 -11.93 -0.09
C ARG A 77 -2.41 -12.57 -0.97
N GLY A 78 -2.26 -12.45 -2.27
CA GLY A 78 -3.19 -12.96 -3.28
C GLY A 78 -4.26 -11.94 -3.71
N SER A 79 -4.36 -10.81 -3.03
CA SER A 79 -5.38 -9.78 -3.29
C SER A 79 -5.27 -9.16 -4.69
N ALA A 80 -4.07 -9.03 -5.25
CA ALA A 80 -3.88 -8.48 -6.59
C ALA A 80 -4.67 -9.21 -7.68
N LYS A 81 -4.86 -10.53 -7.54
CA LYS A 81 -5.71 -11.32 -8.45
C LYS A 81 -7.18 -10.93 -8.32
N SER A 82 -7.65 -10.74 -7.09
CA SER A 82 -9.03 -10.31 -6.80
C SER A 82 -9.30 -8.92 -7.36
N TRP A 83 -8.39 -7.98 -7.17
CA TRP A 83 -8.51 -6.63 -7.70
C TRP A 83 -8.61 -6.61 -9.24
N VAL A 84 -7.85 -7.48 -9.93
CA VAL A 84 -7.98 -7.67 -11.38
C VAL A 84 -9.33 -8.30 -11.73
N LYS A 85 -9.75 -9.36 -11.02
CA LYS A 85 -11.02 -10.07 -11.25
C LYS A 85 -12.22 -9.15 -11.10
N TYR A 86 -12.22 -8.27 -10.09
CA TYR A 86 -13.31 -7.31 -9.84
C TYR A 86 -13.16 -5.99 -10.60
N GLN A 87 -12.24 -5.94 -11.57
CA GLN A 87 -12.03 -4.77 -12.44
C GLN A 87 -11.71 -3.47 -11.67
N LEU A 88 -10.94 -3.59 -10.58
CA LEU A 88 -10.50 -2.47 -9.76
C LEU A 88 -9.05 -2.07 -10.08
N SER A 89 -8.32 -2.88 -10.86
CA SER A 89 -6.95 -2.61 -11.31
C SER A 89 -6.92 -1.99 -12.70
N ALA A 90 -5.92 -1.14 -12.95
CA ALA A 90 -5.57 -0.70 -14.28
C ALA A 90 -5.02 -1.85 -15.13
N ARG A 91 -4.86 -1.63 -16.45
CA ARG A 91 -4.35 -2.64 -17.39
C ARG A 91 -2.95 -3.16 -17.07
N ASP A 92 -2.14 -2.34 -16.43
CA ASP A 92 -0.77 -2.70 -16.01
C ASP A 92 -0.73 -3.62 -14.78
N ARG A 93 -1.86 -3.82 -14.09
CA ARG A 93 -2.01 -4.65 -12.87
C ARG A 93 -1.07 -4.23 -11.73
N ILE A 94 -0.63 -2.98 -11.76
CA ILE A 94 0.20 -2.33 -10.74
C ILE A 94 -0.61 -1.25 -10.06
N HIS A 95 -1.23 -0.39 -10.85
CA HIS A 95 -2.07 0.70 -10.37
C HIS A 95 -3.53 0.27 -10.29
N PHE A 96 -4.29 0.98 -9.47
CA PHE A 96 -5.73 0.85 -9.49
C PHE A 96 -6.33 1.71 -10.60
N ASN A 97 -7.51 1.37 -11.07
CA ASN A 97 -8.32 2.25 -11.89
C ASN A 97 -9.12 3.23 -11.00
N ILE A 98 -9.95 4.08 -11.61
CA ILE A 98 -10.76 5.08 -10.88
C ILE A 98 -11.57 4.42 -9.75
N LYS A 99 -12.31 3.36 -10.04
CA LYS A 99 -13.12 2.64 -9.04
C LYS A 99 -12.28 2.05 -7.91
N GLY A 100 -11.09 1.55 -8.23
CA GLY A 100 -10.15 1.02 -7.23
C GLY A 100 -9.61 2.13 -6.33
N TYR A 101 -9.29 3.31 -6.86
CA TYR A 101 -8.86 4.45 -6.06
C TYR A 101 -10.00 5.04 -5.24
N GLU A 102 -11.23 5.11 -5.76
CA GLU A 102 -12.42 5.50 -4.99
C GLU A 102 -12.64 4.58 -3.78
N LEU A 103 -12.54 3.26 -4.00
CA LEU A 103 -12.65 2.30 -2.90
C LEU A 103 -11.55 2.50 -1.85
N GLN A 104 -10.30 2.72 -2.27
CA GLN A 104 -9.21 3.02 -1.33
C GLN A 104 -9.45 4.31 -0.56
N GLY A 105 -9.90 5.36 -1.23
CA GLY A 105 -10.23 6.64 -0.59
C GLY A 105 -11.30 6.49 0.49
N ASN A 106 -12.36 5.74 0.19
CA ASN A 106 -13.43 5.46 1.14
C ASN A 106 -12.91 4.66 2.34
N LEU A 107 -12.11 3.62 2.12
CA LEU A 107 -11.53 2.82 3.19
C LEU A 107 -10.61 3.64 4.11
N LEU A 108 -9.82 4.56 3.55
CA LEU A 108 -8.98 5.46 4.34
C LEU A 108 -9.83 6.47 5.12
N TYR A 109 -10.84 7.05 4.49
CA TYR A 109 -11.76 7.97 5.14
C TYR A 109 -12.44 7.31 6.36
N ASP A 110 -13.00 6.12 6.16
CA ASP A 110 -13.66 5.37 7.23
C ASP A 110 -12.69 5.04 8.38
N ALA A 111 -11.45 4.69 8.07
CA ALA A 111 -10.42 4.43 9.08
C ALA A 111 -10.08 5.69 9.89
N ILE A 112 -9.98 6.85 9.24
CA ILE A 112 -9.71 8.14 9.91
C ILE A 112 -10.88 8.53 10.80
N ILE A 113 -12.13 8.45 10.29
CA ILE A 113 -13.34 8.80 11.06
C ILE A 113 -13.50 7.85 12.25
N LYS A 114 -13.29 6.55 12.03
CA LYS A 114 -13.32 5.59 13.16
C LYS A 114 -12.27 5.93 14.21
N GLY A 115 -11.02 6.18 13.81
CA GLY A 115 -9.96 6.54 14.73
C GLY A 115 -10.25 7.83 15.50
N TYR A 116 -10.84 8.83 14.85
CA TYR A 116 -11.27 10.06 15.50
C TYR A 116 -12.38 9.80 16.53
N ASN A 117 -13.42 9.06 16.16
CA ASN A 117 -14.53 8.74 17.06
C ASN A 117 -14.08 7.92 18.27
N ASP A 118 -13.16 6.96 18.07
CA ASP A 118 -12.56 6.17 19.16
C ASP A 118 -11.73 7.07 20.11
N TYR A 119 -11.13 8.14 19.59
CA TYR A 119 -10.35 9.10 20.40
C TYR A 119 -11.24 10.04 21.20
N VAL A 120 -12.28 10.62 20.59
CA VAL A 120 -13.17 11.59 21.26
C VAL A 120 -14.23 10.93 22.14
N GLY A 121 -14.52 9.64 21.93
CA GLY A 121 -15.44 8.86 22.76
C GLY A 121 -14.84 8.30 24.04
N LYS A 122 -13.56 8.61 24.30
CA LYS A 122 -12.87 8.29 25.56
C LYS A 122 -13.03 9.44 26.53
#